data_b7bc8487a2717974603ff1e1282fa2f7
#
_entry.id   b7bc8487a2717974603ff1e1282fa2f7
#
_cell.length_a   1.000
_cell.length_b   1.000
_cell.length_c   1.000
_cell.angle_alpha   90.00
_cell.angle_beta   90.00
_cell.angle_gamma   90.00
#
_symmetry.space_group_name_H-M   'P 1'
#
loop_
_entity.id
_entity.type
_entity.pdbx_description
1 polymer ?
#
loop_
_entity_poly.entity_id
_entity_poly.type
_entity_poly.pdbx_seq_one_letter_code
_entity_poly.pdbx_strand_id
1 'polypeptide(L)'
;GVEAEKAMHRIYHLRSQLMPYIYSSVRQCHTDMLPLNRGMYIEYPDEEKAYQYPGQFLFGDLLLGAPITSKGEGEKKIATQEVWLPGGTDWYNFFTGERQEGGQVIKTKSPLEQFPLFIKGGCPLPMQPYTERMCSTPLTELIVRCYPGKEGANNTYILYEDDGLTQDYLQGKYATTRLNYQKSGGQTIITVSPVEGTYEGQPRKRAYRIELPGIPVQARVSVNGKKARTTPNQELNGVIVPIKVMDIHKPIVIKIQ
;
A
#
# COMPACT_ATOMS: atom_id res chain seq x y z
N GLY A 1 5.09 -24.04 16.44
CA GLY A 1 3.89 -24.85 16.23
C GLY A 1 3.06 -24.34 15.06
N VAL A 2 2.03 -25.08 14.66
CA VAL A 2 1.24 -24.83 13.43
C VAL A 2 0.63 -23.43 13.35
N GLU A 3 0.19 -22.86 14.47
CA GLU A 3 -0.38 -21.50 14.50
C GLU A 3 0.69 -20.43 14.21
N ALA A 4 1.86 -20.57 14.79
CA ALA A 4 2.98 -19.65 14.53
C ALA A 4 3.48 -19.77 13.08
N GLU A 5 3.51 -20.96 12.52
CA GLU A 5 3.85 -21.20 11.12
C GLU A 5 2.86 -20.51 10.18
N LYS A 6 1.55 -20.65 10.41
CA LYS A 6 0.52 -19.95 9.64
C LYS A 6 0.67 -18.43 9.72
N ALA A 7 0.93 -17.89 10.92
CA ALA A 7 1.15 -16.47 11.10
C ALA A 7 2.38 -15.98 10.30
N MET A 8 3.48 -16.72 10.37
CA MET A 8 4.69 -16.42 9.59
C MET A 8 4.44 -16.48 8.09
N HIS A 9 3.79 -17.53 7.58
CA HIS A 9 3.42 -17.65 6.17
C HIS A 9 2.65 -16.42 5.68
N ARG A 10 1.65 -15.98 6.43
CA ARG A 10 0.85 -14.80 6.07
C ARG A 10 1.71 -13.55 5.93
N ILE A 11 2.64 -13.32 6.85
CA ILE A 11 3.51 -12.15 6.82
C ILE A 11 4.54 -12.23 5.68
N TYR A 12 5.10 -13.41 5.42
CA TYR A 12 5.99 -13.59 4.26
C TYR A 12 5.27 -13.39 2.93
N HIS A 13 4.03 -13.87 2.80
CA HIS A 13 3.20 -13.60 1.62
C HIS A 13 2.95 -12.11 1.45
N LEU A 14 2.56 -11.42 2.53
CA LEU A 14 2.34 -9.97 2.49
C LEU A 14 3.63 -9.23 2.12
N ARG A 15 4.78 -9.61 2.68
CA ARG A 15 6.07 -9.03 2.33
C ARG A 15 6.38 -9.21 0.84
N SER A 16 6.16 -10.40 0.27
CA SER A 16 6.34 -10.65 -1.16
C SER A 16 5.42 -9.77 -2.00
N GLN A 17 4.16 -9.63 -1.60
CA GLN A 17 3.21 -8.77 -2.30
C GLN A 17 3.56 -7.28 -2.22
N LEU A 18 4.17 -6.85 -1.12
CA LEU A 18 4.61 -5.46 -0.92
C LEU A 18 5.95 -5.12 -1.58
N MET A 19 6.59 -6.04 -2.31
CA MET A 19 7.92 -5.79 -2.89
C MET A 19 8.00 -4.52 -3.74
N PRO A 20 7.04 -4.18 -4.63
CA PRO A 20 7.10 -2.93 -5.38
C PRO A 20 7.13 -1.69 -4.48
N TYR A 21 6.38 -1.73 -3.37
CA TYR A 21 6.37 -0.67 -2.36
C TYR A 21 7.68 -0.61 -1.58
N ILE A 22 8.16 -1.77 -1.09
CA ILE A 22 9.41 -1.88 -0.33
C ILE A 22 10.58 -1.40 -1.18
N TYR A 23 10.67 -1.84 -2.43
CA TYR A 23 11.79 -1.51 -3.32
C TYR A 23 11.83 -0.01 -3.65
N SER A 24 10.67 0.58 -3.92
CA SER A 24 10.55 2.03 -4.12
C SER A 24 10.95 2.83 -2.88
N SER A 25 10.57 2.35 -1.68
CA SER A 25 10.96 3.00 -0.42
C SER A 25 12.45 2.83 -0.12
N VAL A 26 13.07 1.70 -0.51
CA VAL A 26 14.53 1.51 -0.42
C VAL A 26 15.25 2.45 -1.39
N ARG A 27 14.69 2.71 -2.58
CA ARG A 27 15.22 3.75 -3.46
C ARG A 27 15.18 5.13 -2.79
N GLN A 28 14.08 5.45 -2.10
CA GLN A 28 13.96 6.69 -1.31
C GLN A 28 15.00 6.75 -0.19
N CYS A 29 15.32 5.63 0.48
CA CYS A 29 16.45 5.57 1.41
C CYS A 29 17.77 6.03 0.77
N HIS A 30 18.01 5.63 -0.47
CA HIS A 30 19.23 5.96 -1.19
C HIS A 30 19.26 7.43 -1.65
N THR A 31 18.13 7.97 -2.12
CA THR A 31 18.08 9.33 -2.67
C THR A 31 17.89 10.41 -1.61
N ASP A 32 17.04 10.16 -0.61
CA ASP A 32 16.54 11.17 0.31
C ASP A 32 17.00 10.94 1.76
N MET A 33 17.79 9.86 1.99
CA MET A 33 18.26 9.44 3.32
C MET A 33 17.11 9.12 4.30
N LEU A 34 15.90 8.82 3.80
CA LEU A 34 14.75 8.47 4.60
C LEU A 34 14.67 6.95 4.79
N PRO A 35 14.81 6.41 6.01
CA PRO A 35 14.78 4.97 6.22
C PRO A 35 13.39 4.38 5.95
N LEU A 36 13.36 3.13 5.46
CA LEU A 36 12.10 2.40 5.24
C LEU A 36 11.32 2.22 6.55
N ASN A 37 12.00 1.80 7.63
CA ASN A 37 11.43 1.76 8.98
C ASN A 37 11.75 3.07 9.68
N ARG A 38 10.74 3.90 9.91
CA ARG A 38 10.90 5.22 10.50
C ARG A 38 10.23 5.31 11.85
N GLY A 39 10.94 5.78 12.88
CA GLY A 39 10.30 6.23 14.11
C GLY A 39 9.32 7.37 13.79
N MET A 40 8.20 7.41 14.50
CA MET A 40 7.14 8.40 14.24
C MET A 40 7.65 9.84 14.29
N TYR A 41 8.63 10.12 15.13
CA TYR A 41 9.26 11.44 15.31
C TYR A 41 10.03 11.95 14.07
N ILE A 42 10.38 11.07 13.12
CA ILE A 42 11.03 11.49 11.86
C ILE A 42 10.03 12.23 10.96
N GLU A 43 8.79 11.73 10.90
CA GLU A 43 7.73 12.29 10.07
C GLU A 43 6.90 13.34 10.80
N TYR A 44 6.79 13.21 12.14
CA TYR A 44 5.98 14.06 13.00
C TYR A 44 6.80 14.62 14.17
N PRO A 45 7.88 15.40 13.90
CA PRO A 45 8.81 15.87 14.93
C PRO A 45 8.16 16.81 15.95
N ASP A 46 7.13 17.54 15.55
CA ASP A 46 6.42 18.53 16.38
C ASP A 46 5.24 17.93 17.16
N GLU A 47 4.95 16.64 16.96
CA GLU A 47 3.86 15.95 17.64
C GLU A 47 4.38 15.20 18.86
N GLU A 48 3.98 15.62 20.06
CA GLU A 48 4.40 14.98 21.32
C GLU A 48 4.10 13.46 21.34
N LYS A 49 2.98 13.05 20.75
CA LYS A 49 2.59 11.64 20.65
C LYS A 49 3.57 10.79 19.84
N ALA A 50 4.32 11.39 18.92
CA ALA A 50 5.35 10.67 18.16
C ALA A 50 6.45 10.10 19.06
N TYR A 51 6.66 10.68 20.25
CA TYR A 51 7.64 10.26 21.24
C TYR A 51 7.03 9.38 22.35
N GLN A 52 5.71 9.46 22.54
CA GLN A 52 5.00 8.67 23.58
C GLN A 52 4.71 7.22 23.15
N TYR A 53 4.71 6.93 21.85
CA TYR A 53 4.46 5.61 21.30
C TYR A 53 5.69 5.03 20.57
N PRO A 54 6.81 4.77 21.27
CA PRO A 54 8.08 4.37 20.64
C PRO A 54 8.03 2.98 20.01
N GLY A 55 7.02 2.15 20.35
CA GLY A 55 6.82 0.82 19.78
C GLY A 55 6.17 0.81 18.41
N GLN A 56 5.64 1.95 17.93
CA GLN A 56 5.07 2.04 16.58
C GLN A 56 6.02 2.77 15.62
N PHE A 57 5.88 2.48 14.34
CA PHE A 57 6.75 3.03 13.30
C PHE A 57 6.00 3.18 11.98
N LEU A 58 6.49 4.07 11.12
CA LEU A 58 6.10 4.08 9.71
C LEU A 58 6.98 3.08 8.92
N PHE A 59 6.33 2.32 8.08
CA PHE A 59 6.97 1.46 7.09
C PHE A 59 6.78 2.10 5.70
N GLY A 60 7.80 2.82 5.25
CA GLY A 60 7.69 3.77 4.14
C GLY A 60 6.71 4.91 4.45
N ASP A 61 6.14 5.52 3.40
CA ASP A 61 5.29 6.71 3.53
C ASP A 61 3.83 6.39 3.89
N LEU A 62 3.38 5.17 3.59
CA LEU A 62 1.96 4.83 3.56
C LEU A 62 1.49 3.94 4.70
N LEU A 63 2.36 3.13 5.27
CA LEU A 63 1.99 2.11 6.26
C LEU A 63 2.48 2.49 7.66
N LEU A 64 1.67 2.22 8.66
CA LEU A 64 1.98 2.36 10.08
C LEU A 64 1.86 0.99 10.75
N GLY A 65 2.95 0.52 11.34
CA GLY A 65 2.99 -0.71 12.10
C GLY A 65 3.14 -0.46 13.60
N ALA A 66 2.41 -1.22 14.41
CA ALA A 66 2.53 -1.19 15.87
C ALA A 66 2.66 -2.63 16.41
N PRO A 67 3.88 -3.20 16.41
CA PRO A 67 4.13 -4.55 16.88
C PRO A 67 3.59 -4.80 18.28
N ILE A 68 3.01 -5.97 18.49
CA ILE A 68 2.48 -6.38 19.77
C ILE A 68 3.63 -6.87 20.64
N THR A 69 3.76 -6.29 21.82
CA THR A 69 4.77 -6.65 22.83
C THR A 69 4.17 -7.30 24.08
N SER A 70 2.83 -7.37 24.15
CA SER A 70 2.12 -7.98 25.27
C SER A 70 1.64 -9.39 24.93
N LYS A 71 1.45 -10.21 25.98
CA LYS A 71 0.87 -11.56 25.82
C LYS A 71 -0.61 -11.46 25.44
N GLY A 72 -1.04 -12.26 24.47
CA GLY A 72 -2.44 -12.41 24.13
C GLY A 72 -3.23 -13.15 25.21
N GLU A 73 -4.50 -12.78 25.38
CA GLU A 73 -5.42 -13.29 26.39
C GLU A 73 -6.47 -14.24 25.79
N GLY A 74 -7.00 -15.10 26.62
CA GLY A 74 -8.04 -16.08 26.26
C GLY A 74 -7.56 -17.18 25.32
N GLU A 75 -8.46 -18.05 24.92
CA GLU A 75 -8.17 -19.19 24.03
C GLU A 75 -7.66 -18.75 22.66
N LYS A 76 -8.15 -17.62 22.15
CA LYS A 76 -7.75 -17.04 20.86
C LYS A 76 -6.47 -16.20 20.91
N LYS A 77 -5.84 -16.10 22.08
CA LYS A 77 -4.59 -15.32 22.28
C LYS A 77 -4.67 -13.89 21.69
N ILE A 78 -5.79 -13.21 21.95
CA ILE A 78 -5.99 -11.84 21.46
C ILE A 78 -5.16 -10.88 22.30
N ALA A 79 -4.27 -10.14 21.65
CA ALA A 79 -3.52 -9.06 22.28
C ALA A 79 -4.17 -7.71 22.00
N THR A 80 -4.05 -6.79 22.97
CA THR A 80 -4.53 -5.41 22.85
C THR A 80 -3.33 -4.49 22.78
N GLN A 81 -3.35 -3.57 21.81
CA GLN A 81 -2.30 -2.58 21.59
C GLN A 81 -2.92 -1.18 21.47
N GLU A 82 -2.33 -0.18 22.13
CA GLU A 82 -2.63 1.21 21.86
C GLU A 82 -1.82 1.70 20.67
N VAL A 83 -2.47 2.42 19.77
CA VAL A 83 -1.85 2.95 18.55
C VAL A 83 -2.26 4.40 18.39
N TRP A 84 -1.29 5.28 18.24
CA TRP A 84 -1.54 6.65 17.84
C TRP A 84 -1.62 6.73 16.32
N LEU A 85 -2.73 7.22 15.81
CA LEU A 85 -2.96 7.48 14.39
C LEU A 85 -2.78 8.98 14.15
N PRO A 86 -1.74 9.43 13.43
CA PRO A 86 -1.50 10.83 13.14
C PRO A 86 -2.67 11.51 12.42
N GLY A 87 -2.84 12.81 12.65
CA GLY A 87 -3.88 13.62 12.02
C GLY A 87 -3.69 13.83 10.50
N GLY A 88 -4.61 14.58 9.91
CA GLY A 88 -4.55 14.98 8.49
C GLY A 88 -5.14 13.97 7.51
N THR A 89 -5.21 12.69 7.85
CA THR A 89 -5.79 11.63 7.00
C THR A 89 -6.64 10.66 7.81
N ASP A 90 -7.41 9.84 7.12
CA ASP A 90 -7.99 8.63 7.70
C ASP A 90 -7.02 7.47 7.56
N TRP A 91 -7.09 6.54 8.49
CA TRP A 91 -6.30 5.32 8.50
C TRP A 91 -7.22 4.11 8.37
N TYR A 92 -6.76 3.10 7.70
CA TYR A 92 -7.50 1.86 7.54
C TYR A 92 -6.70 0.70 8.09
N ASN A 93 -7.33 -0.15 8.91
CA ASN A 93 -6.70 -1.41 9.27
C ASN A 93 -6.45 -2.23 8.00
N PHE A 94 -5.20 -2.58 7.75
CA PHE A 94 -4.78 -3.21 6.50
C PHE A 94 -5.46 -4.56 6.23
N PHE A 95 -5.78 -5.30 7.29
CA PHE A 95 -6.34 -6.65 7.21
C PHE A 95 -7.87 -6.66 7.19
N THR A 96 -8.52 -5.75 7.91
CA THR A 96 -9.98 -5.72 8.03
C THR A 96 -10.64 -4.66 7.16
N GLY A 97 -9.89 -3.67 6.70
CA GLY A 97 -10.43 -2.50 6.00
C GLY A 97 -11.21 -1.53 6.89
N GLU A 98 -11.22 -1.75 8.22
CA GLU A 98 -11.89 -0.86 9.16
C GLU A 98 -11.25 0.53 9.14
N ARG A 99 -12.10 1.55 8.96
CA ARG A 99 -11.70 2.95 8.94
C ARG A 99 -11.55 3.49 10.35
N GLN A 100 -10.47 4.21 10.58
CA GLN A 100 -10.20 4.97 11.79
C GLN A 100 -9.87 6.43 11.40
N GLU A 101 -10.42 7.37 12.12
CA GLU A 101 -10.08 8.77 11.94
C GLU A 101 -8.68 9.05 12.49
N GLY A 102 -7.88 9.88 11.80
CA GLY A 102 -6.58 10.30 12.32
C GLY A 102 -6.69 11.34 13.42
N GLY A 103 -5.57 11.60 14.11
CA GLY A 103 -5.49 12.56 15.22
C GLY A 103 -5.84 11.97 16.60
N GLN A 104 -6.01 10.66 16.71
CA GLN A 104 -6.44 10.00 17.95
C GLN A 104 -5.55 8.80 18.31
N VAL A 105 -5.69 8.36 19.56
CA VAL A 105 -5.16 7.08 20.04
C VAL A 105 -6.31 6.08 20.07
N ILE A 106 -6.10 4.92 19.48
CA ILE A 106 -7.07 3.83 19.47
C ILE A 106 -6.54 2.62 20.23
N LYS A 107 -7.46 1.79 20.73
CA LYS A 107 -7.15 0.45 21.23
C LYS A 107 -7.55 -0.56 20.18
N THR A 108 -6.58 -1.26 19.62
CA THR A 108 -6.82 -2.32 18.62
C THR A 108 -6.58 -3.69 19.22
N LYS A 109 -7.33 -4.69 18.73
CA LYS A 109 -7.21 -6.09 19.11
C LYS A 109 -6.69 -6.89 17.93
N SER A 110 -5.68 -7.71 18.14
CA SER A 110 -5.09 -8.52 17.09
C SER A 110 -4.92 -9.97 17.52
N PRO A 111 -5.35 -10.93 16.71
CA PRO A 111 -5.02 -12.34 16.90
C PRO A 111 -3.56 -12.59 16.54
N LEU A 112 -3.04 -13.78 16.85
CA LEU A 112 -1.65 -14.17 16.61
C LEU A 112 -1.20 -13.99 15.15
N GLU A 113 -2.11 -14.14 14.19
CA GLU A 113 -1.83 -14.07 12.75
C GLU A 113 -1.79 -12.65 12.20
N GLN A 114 -2.04 -11.65 13.05
CA GLN A 114 -2.10 -10.24 12.65
C GLN A 114 -1.39 -9.38 13.69
N PHE A 115 -0.85 -8.28 13.25
CA PHE A 115 -0.41 -7.19 14.11
C PHE A 115 -1.09 -5.90 13.65
N PRO A 116 -1.20 -4.90 14.51
CA PRO A 116 -1.75 -3.61 14.09
C PRO A 116 -0.92 -3.02 12.94
N LEU A 117 -1.49 -3.07 11.75
CA LEU A 117 -0.96 -2.49 10.53
C LEU A 117 -2.04 -1.62 9.91
N PHE A 118 -1.73 -0.36 9.72
CA PHE A 118 -2.65 0.64 9.17
C PHE A 118 -2.07 1.24 7.89
N ILE A 119 -2.95 1.64 7.00
CA ILE A 119 -2.61 2.34 5.76
C ILE A 119 -3.32 3.68 5.68
N LYS A 120 -2.63 4.68 5.17
CA LYS A 120 -3.20 6.01 4.89
C LYS A 120 -4.30 5.91 3.84
N GLY A 121 -5.45 6.55 4.11
CA GLY A 121 -6.52 6.72 3.13
C GLY A 121 -6.13 7.68 2.00
N GLY A 122 -6.67 7.44 0.81
CA GLY A 122 -6.43 8.28 -0.36
C GLY A 122 -5.01 8.20 -0.92
N CYS A 123 -4.30 7.10 -0.66
CA CYS A 123 -2.94 6.88 -1.16
C CYS A 123 -2.88 5.60 -1.98
N PRO A 124 -2.28 5.61 -3.17
CA PRO A 124 -2.12 4.41 -3.98
C PRO A 124 -0.93 3.58 -3.50
N LEU A 125 -1.20 2.36 -3.04
CA LEU A 125 -0.19 1.40 -2.60
C LEU A 125 0.14 0.44 -3.74
N PRO A 126 1.37 0.46 -4.31
CA PRO A 126 1.78 -0.52 -5.30
C PRO A 126 2.10 -1.86 -4.64
N MET A 127 1.57 -2.93 -5.21
CA MET A 127 1.78 -4.31 -4.81
C MET A 127 1.95 -5.21 -6.03
N GLN A 128 2.32 -6.45 -5.81
CA GLN A 128 2.38 -7.50 -6.85
C GLN A 128 1.65 -8.76 -6.38
N PRO A 129 1.32 -9.70 -7.27
CA PRO A 129 0.93 -11.04 -6.87
C PRO A 129 2.03 -11.70 -6.01
N TYR A 130 1.62 -12.62 -5.14
CA TYR A 130 2.59 -13.41 -4.39
C TYR A 130 3.54 -14.17 -5.32
N THR A 131 4.84 -14.15 -4.99
CA THR A 131 5.88 -14.93 -5.62
C THR A 131 6.69 -15.66 -4.55
N GLU A 132 7.05 -16.91 -4.79
CA GLU A 132 7.85 -17.71 -3.83
C GLU A 132 9.24 -17.12 -3.60
N ARG A 133 9.81 -16.51 -4.62
CA ARG A 133 11.09 -15.79 -4.55
C ARG A 133 10.86 -14.32 -4.86
N MET A 134 11.19 -13.46 -3.92
CA MET A 134 11.12 -12.01 -4.12
C MET A 134 12.16 -11.58 -5.16
N CYS A 135 11.82 -10.59 -5.97
CA CYS A 135 12.68 -10.01 -7.02
C CYS A 135 13.19 -11.01 -8.09
N SER A 136 12.55 -12.17 -8.22
CA SER A 136 12.97 -13.20 -9.19
C SER A 136 12.27 -13.09 -10.55
N THR A 137 11.19 -12.34 -10.63
CA THR A 137 10.38 -12.18 -11.84
C THR A 137 10.10 -10.70 -12.09
N PRO A 138 10.10 -10.26 -13.35
CA PRO A 138 9.69 -8.91 -13.71
C PRO A 138 8.25 -8.63 -13.24
N LEU A 139 7.95 -7.38 -12.93
CA LEU A 139 6.62 -6.93 -12.49
C LEU A 139 5.64 -6.91 -13.68
N THR A 140 5.12 -8.10 -14.02
CA THR A 140 4.19 -8.29 -15.14
C THR A 140 2.73 -8.05 -14.78
N GLU A 141 2.39 -7.99 -13.49
CA GLU A 141 1.10 -7.55 -12.97
C GLU A 141 1.35 -6.58 -11.81
N LEU A 142 0.85 -5.36 -11.95
CA LEU A 142 0.86 -4.35 -10.89
C LEU A 142 -0.50 -4.30 -10.20
N ILE A 143 -0.50 -4.50 -8.89
CA ILE A 143 -1.66 -4.27 -8.04
C ILE A 143 -1.54 -2.87 -7.47
N VAL A 144 -2.60 -2.06 -7.62
CA VAL A 144 -2.69 -0.74 -6.99
C VAL A 144 -3.87 -0.77 -6.03
N ARG A 145 -3.59 -0.78 -4.72
CA ARG A 145 -4.62 -0.76 -3.67
C ARG A 145 -4.82 0.66 -3.17
N CYS A 146 -6.06 1.14 -3.20
CA CYS A 146 -6.42 2.48 -2.77
C CYS A 146 -7.61 2.44 -1.82
N TYR A 147 -7.39 2.78 -0.56
CA TYR A 147 -8.45 3.03 0.40
C TYR A 147 -9.04 4.43 0.20
N PRO A 148 -10.33 4.66 0.54
CA PRO A 148 -10.95 5.98 0.36
C PRO A 148 -10.19 7.09 1.10
N GLY A 149 -9.95 8.20 0.42
CA GLY A 149 -9.38 9.41 1.01
C GLY A 149 -10.46 10.38 1.47
N LYS A 150 -10.07 11.38 2.26
CA LYS A 150 -10.93 12.53 2.59
C LYS A 150 -11.21 13.37 1.35
N GLU A 151 -12.27 14.17 1.38
CA GLU A 151 -12.53 15.15 0.34
C GLU A 151 -11.34 16.12 0.24
N GLY A 152 -10.93 16.45 -0.97
CA GLY A 152 -9.74 17.26 -1.25
C GLY A 152 -8.41 16.47 -1.26
N ALA A 153 -8.41 15.17 -0.98
CA ALA A 153 -7.19 14.36 -1.03
C ALA A 153 -6.59 14.37 -2.44
N ASN A 154 -5.30 14.66 -2.52
CA ASN A 154 -4.51 14.60 -3.76
C ASN A 154 -3.10 14.11 -3.44
N ASN A 155 -2.89 12.80 -3.55
CA ASN A 155 -1.66 12.13 -3.14
C ASN A 155 -1.03 11.40 -4.33
N THR A 156 0.29 11.46 -4.38
CA THR A 156 1.08 10.79 -5.41
C THR A 156 2.08 9.84 -4.76
N TYR A 157 2.24 8.67 -5.34
CA TYR A 157 3.30 7.73 -5.03
C TYR A 157 4.12 7.43 -6.28
N ILE A 158 5.44 7.37 -6.16
CA ILE A 158 6.35 7.03 -7.25
C ILE A 158 6.78 5.58 -7.09
N LEU A 159 6.30 4.73 -7.97
CA LEU A 159 6.81 3.38 -8.13
C LEU A 159 8.15 3.43 -8.87
N TYR A 160 9.18 2.85 -8.28
CA TYR A 160 10.52 2.74 -8.85
C TYR A 160 10.80 1.30 -9.27
N GLU A 161 11.45 1.13 -10.41
CA GLU A 161 11.84 -0.16 -10.97
C GLU A 161 13.21 -0.05 -11.64
N ASP A 162 14.07 -1.05 -11.47
CA ASP A 162 15.31 -1.27 -12.20
C ASP A 162 15.52 -2.77 -12.44
N ASP A 163 16.71 -3.20 -12.88
CA ASP A 163 17.00 -4.61 -13.14
C ASP A 163 17.17 -5.46 -11.87
N GLY A 164 17.31 -4.82 -10.70
CA GLY A 164 17.49 -5.48 -9.40
C GLY A 164 18.80 -6.26 -9.26
N LEU A 165 19.72 -6.17 -10.20
CA LEU A 165 20.93 -6.99 -10.29
C LEU A 165 22.20 -6.15 -10.37
N THR A 166 22.19 -5.05 -11.09
CA THR A 166 23.36 -4.22 -11.38
C THR A 166 23.30 -2.86 -10.68
N GLN A 167 24.35 -2.07 -10.83
CA GLN A 167 24.39 -0.67 -10.40
C GLN A 167 24.10 0.31 -11.54
N ASP A 168 23.51 -0.17 -12.62
CA ASP A 168 23.20 0.62 -13.81
C ASP A 168 22.22 1.76 -13.53
N TYR A 169 21.45 1.66 -12.44
CA TYR A 169 20.60 2.75 -11.95
C TYR A 169 21.40 4.04 -11.64
N LEU A 170 22.69 3.95 -11.31
CA LEU A 170 23.56 5.10 -11.13
C LEU A 170 23.84 5.85 -12.45
N GLN A 171 23.62 5.17 -13.58
CA GLN A 171 23.74 5.70 -14.94
C GLN A 171 22.39 6.08 -15.53
N GLY A 172 21.32 6.13 -14.69
CA GLY A 172 19.98 6.47 -15.13
C GLY A 172 19.18 5.33 -15.76
N LYS A 173 19.68 4.06 -15.69
CA LYS A 173 18.95 2.90 -16.20
C LYS A 173 17.96 2.39 -15.17
N TYR A 174 16.88 3.11 -15.00
CA TYR A 174 15.73 2.76 -14.14
C TYR A 174 14.47 3.36 -14.75
N ALA A 175 13.34 2.95 -14.23
CA ALA A 175 12.04 3.47 -14.63
C ALA A 175 11.21 3.89 -13.42
N THR A 176 10.33 4.86 -13.63
CA THR A 176 9.38 5.31 -12.63
C THR A 176 7.97 5.33 -13.19
N THR A 177 6.99 5.02 -12.33
CA THR A 177 5.57 5.14 -12.64
C THR A 177 4.91 6.00 -11.56
N ARG A 178 4.29 7.10 -11.95
CA ARG A 178 3.51 7.94 -11.04
C ARG A 178 2.14 7.32 -10.83
N LEU A 179 1.80 7.06 -9.58
CA LEU A 179 0.49 6.64 -9.13
C LEU A 179 -0.15 7.81 -8.39
N ASN A 180 -1.28 8.30 -8.86
CA ASN A 180 -1.96 9.44 -8.24
C ASN A 180 -3.37 9.05 -7.80
N TYR A 181 -3.77 9.55 -6.64
CA TYR A 181 -5.13 9.50 -6.11
C TYR A 181 -5.63 10.91 -5.90
N GLN A 182 -6.79 11.23 -6.43
CA GLN A 182 -7.46 12.52 -6.25
C GLN A 182 -8.94 12.31 -5.91
N LYS A 183 -9.44 13.04 -4.92
CA LYS A 183 -10.86 13.08 -4.58
C LYS A 183 -11.36 14.51 -4.51
N SER A 184 -12.37 14.82 -5.29
CA SER A 184 -12.99 16.15 -5.34
C SER A 184 -14.44 16.06 -5.80
N GLY A 185 -15.35 16.78 -5.12
CA GLY A 185 -16.76 16.81 -5.45
C GLY A 185 -17.44 15.45 -5.40
N GLY A 186 -17.05 14.58 -4.48
CA GLY A 186 -17.57 13.22 -4.35
C GLY A 186 -17.04 12.22 -5.39
N GLN A 187 -16.26 12.67 -6.38
CA GLN A 187 -15.62 11.79 -7.37
C GLN A 187 -14.20 11.43 -6.94
N THR A 188 -13.83 10.16 -7.09
CA THR A 188 -12.45 9.71 -6.93
C THR A 188 -11.85 9.39 -8.29
N ILE A 189 -10.62 9.87 -8.51
CA ILE A 189 -9.81 9.58 -9.70
C ILE A 189 -8.51 8.95 -9.26
N ILE A 190 -8.20 7.77 -9.81
CA ILE A 190 -6.91 7.10 -9.62
C ILE A 190 -6.24 7.04 -10.98
N THR A 191 -4.99 7.50 -11.05
CA THR A 191 -4.23 7.53 -12.29
C THR A 191 -2.94 6.72 -12.14
N VAL A 192 -2.72 5.80 -13.08
CA VAL A 192 -1.41 5.19 -13.33
C VAL A 192 -0.85 5.87 -14.57
N SER A 193 0.18 6.67 -14.39
CA SER A 193 0.83 7.39 -15.50
C SER A 193 1.62 6.44 -16.39
N PRO A 194 1.92 6.83 -17.64
CA PRO A 194 2.91 6.14 -18.45
C PRO A 194 4.22 5.95 -17.69
N VAL A 195 4.90 4.84 -17.91
CA VAL A 195 6.23 4.59 -17.37
C VAL A 195 7.23 5.56 -18.01
N GLU A 196 8.06 6.18 -17.21
CA GLU A 196 9.16 7.06 -17.61
C GLU A 196 10.49 6.37 -17.32
N GLY A 197 11.43 6.41 -18.27
CA GLY A 197 12.71 5.72 -18.17
C GLY A 197 12.68 4.27 -18.68
N THR A 198 13.85 3.62 -18.62
CA THR A 198 14.02 2.25 -19.11
C THR A 198 15.20 1.56 -18.42
N TYR A 199 15.12 0.23 -18.31
CA TYR A 199 16.17 -0.63 -17.79
C TYR A 199 16.17 -1.98 -18.50
N GLU A 200 17.24 -2.75 -18.36
CA GLU A 200 17.34 -4.07 -18.98
C GLU A 200 16.33 -5.06 -18.34
N GLY A 201 15.61 -5.82 -19.17
CA GLY A 201 14.58 -6.75 -18.69
C GLY A 201 13.22 -6.10 -18.39
N GLN A 202 13.05 -4.80 -18.63
CA GLN A 202 11.78 -4.10 -18.42
C GLN A 202 10.65 -4.73 -19.25
N PRO A 203 9.50 -5.10 -18.64
CA PRO A 203 8.36 -5.59 -19.38
C PRO A 203 7.74 -4.48 -20.23
N ARG A 204 7.52 -4.73 -21.51
CA ARG A 204 6.85 -3.77 -22.42
C ARG A 204 5.35 -3.68 -22.21
N LYS A 205 4.76 -4.70 -21.61
CA LYS A 205 3.32 -4.80 -21.33
C LYS A 205 3.11 -5.35 -19.94
N ARG A 206 2.06 -4.88 -19.27
CA ARG A 206 1.71 -5.25 -17.89
C ARG A 206 0.20 -5.38 -17.74
N ALA A 207 -0.25 -6.34 -16.93
CA ALA A 207 -1.60 -6.38 -16.40
C ALA A 207 -1.72 -5.47 -15.18
N TYR A 208 -2.92 -4.97 -14.90
CA TYR A 208 -3.14 -4.18 -13.69
C TYR A 208 -4.37 -4.70 -12.96
N ARG A 209 -4.29 -4.64 -11.64
CA ARG A 209 -5.40 -4.94 -10.75
C ARG A 209 -5.56 -3.78 -9.77
N ILE A 210 -6.65 -3.05 -9.94
CA ILE A 210 -6.95 -1.94 -9.03
C ILE A 210 -7.87 -2.47 -7.94
N GLU A 211 -7.40 -2.45 -6.71
CA GLU A 211 -8.13 -2.89 -5.53
C GLU A 211 -8.68 -1.68 -4.80
N LEU A 212 -9.99 -1.66 -4.59
CA LEU A 212 -10.75 -0.55 -4.04
C LEU A 212 -11.50 -0.99 -2.78
N PRO A 213 -10.79 -1.13 -1.64
CA PRO A 213 -11.44 -1.47 -0.37
C PRO A 213 -12.47 -0.40 0.02
N GLY A 214 -13.58 -0.83 0.62
CA GLY A 214 -14.65 0.07 1.08
C GLY A 214 -15.50 0.69 -0.03
N ILE A 215 -15.21 0.40 -1.31
CA ILE A 215 -16.04 0.86 -2.42
C ILE A 215 -17.14 -0.19 -2.68
N PRO A 216 -18.43 0.21 -2.63
CA PRO A 216 -19.53 -0.73 -2.82
C PRO A 216 -19.62 -1.27 -4.24
N VAL A 217 -20.15 -2.47 -4.40
CA VAL A 217 -20.29 -3.15 -5.71
C VAL A 217 -21.11 -2.34 -6.70
N GLN A 218 -22.04 -1.52 -6.19
CA GLN A 218 -22.95 -0.68 -6.98
C GLN A 218 -22.29 0.62 -7.48
N ALA A 219 -21.09 0.95 -6.99
CA ALA A 219 -20.36 2.14 -7.42
C ALA A 219 -20.12 2.13 -8.94
N ARG A 220 -20.28 3.29 -9.54
CA ARG A 220 -19.99 3.46 -10.97
C ARG A 220 -18.49 3.62 -11.16
N VAL A 221 -17.86 2.60 -11.72
CA VAL A 221 -16.43 2.62 -12.02
C VAL A 221 -16.21 2.64 -13.52
N SER A 222 -15.33 3.52 -13.99
CA SER A 222 -14.89 3.57 -15.39
C SER A 222 -13.36 3.54 -15.48
N VAL A 223 -12.85 2.96 -16.56
CA VAL A 223 -11.43 2.94 -16.94
C VAL A 223 -11.27 3.58 -18.29
N ASN A 224 -10.48 4.64 -18.39
CA ASN A 224 -10.24 5.42 -19.61
C ASN A 224 -11.57 5.81 -20.29
N GLY A 225 -12.54 6.28 -19.49
CA GLY A 225 -13.85 6.73 -19.96
C GLY A 225 -14.86 5.62 -20.30
N LYS A 226 -14.48 4.35 -20.25
CA LYS A 226 -15.38 3.22 -20.51
C LYS A 226 -15.82 2.57 -19.20
N LYS A 227 -17.08 2.14 -19.09
CA LYS A 227 -17.60 1.41 -17.93
C LYS A 227 -16.70 0.19 -17.65
N ALA A 228 -16.19 0.08 -16.44
CA ALA A 228 -15.35 -1.03 -16.02
C ALA A 228 -16.19 -2.22 -15.56
N ARG A 229 -15.66 -3.43 -15.77
CA ARG A 229 -16.12 -4.62 -15.06
C ARG A 229 -15.47 -4.62 -13.67
N THR A 230 -16.28 -4.70 -12.62
CA THR A 230 -15.83 -4.85 -11.24
C THR A 230 -16.12 -6.26 -10.75
N THR A 231 -15.26 -6.78 -9.88
CA THR A 231 -15.47 -8.06 -9.19
C THR A 231 -15.51 -7.80 -7.70
N PRO A 232 -16.57 -8.24 -6.98
CA PRO A 232 -16.61 -8.12 -5.52
C PRO A 232 -15.43 -8.85 -4.87
N ASN A 233 -14.88 -8.24 -3.82
CA ASN A 233 -13.88 -8.87 -2.97
C ASN A 233 -14.31 -8.73 -1.51
N GLN A 234 -14.69 -9.86 -0.88
CA GLN A 234 -15.15 -9.89 0.49
C GLN A 234 -14.05 -9.58 1.50
N GLU A 235 -12.81 -10.03 1.26
CA GLU A 235 -11.68 -9.77 2.18
C GLU A 235 -11.37 -8.29 2.29
N LEU A 236 -11.52 -7.55 1.19
CA LEU A 236 -11.30 -6.10 1.15
C LEU A 236 -12.56 -5.29 1.47
N ASN A 237 -13.70 -5.97 1.66
CA ASN A 237 -15.01 -5.30 1.73
C ASN A 237 -15.18 -4.26 0.63
N GLY A 238 -14.89 -4.64 -0.62
CA GLY A 238 -14.83 -3.71 -1.73
C GLY A 238 -14.85 -4.38 -3.09
N VAL A 239 -14.27 -3.73 -4.09
CA VAL A 239 -14.24 -4.24 -5.46
C VAL A 239 -12.83 -4.26 -6.04
N ILE A 240 -12.64 -5.15 -7.00
CA ILE A 240 -11.44 -5.24 -7.84
C ILE A 240 -11.82 -4.85 -9.26
N VAL A 241 -10.99 -4.03 -9.90
CA VAL A 241 -11.06 -3.66 -11.30
C VAL A 241 -9.89 -4.31 -12.04
N PRO A 242 -10.10 -5.47 -12.73
CA PRO A 242 -9.07 -6.10 -13.51
C PRO A 242 -8.88 -5.34 -14.83
N ILE A 243 -7.64 -5.03 -15.16
CA ILE A 243 -7.25 -4.40 -16.41
C ILE A 243 -6.34 -5.36 -17.19
N LYS A 244 -6.73 -5.71 -18.38
CA LYS A 244 -5.98 -6.64 -19.25
C LYS A 244 -4.59 -6.09 -19.53
N VAL A 245 -3.71 -7.01 -19.93
CA VAL A 245 -2.34 -6.68 -20.36
C VAL A 245 -2.36 -5.58 -21.42
N MET A 246 -1.65 -4.49 -21.12
CA MET A 246 -1.52 -3.34 -22.02
C MET A 246 -0.10 -2.78 -21.97
N ASP A 247 0.21 -1.92 -22.92
CA ASP A 247 1.49 -1.23 -23.02
C ASP A 247 1.70 -0.32 -21.79
N ILE A 248 2.88 -0.40 -21.17
CA ILE A 248 3.23 0.36 -19.95
C ILE A 248 3.34 1.87 -20.19
N HIS A 249 3.48 2.30 -21.44
CA HIS A 249 3.54 3.73 -21.80
C HIS A 249 2.14 4.32 -22.10
N LYS A 250 1.05 3.58 -21.82
CA LYS A 250 -0.32 4.08 -21.92
C LYS A 250 -0.87 4.40 -20.52
N PRO A 251 -1.45 5.58 -20.32
CA PRO A 251 -2.05 5.93 -19.02
C PRO A 251 -3.30 5.11 -18.73
N ILE A 252 -3.56 4.90 -17.44
CA ILE A 252 -4.79 4.31 -16.92
C ILE A 252 -5.44 5.33 -16.02
N VAL A 253 -6.67 5.71 -16.31
CA VAL A 253 -7.47 6.63 -15.50
C VAL A 253 -8.73 5.91 -15.03
N ILE A 254 -8.82 5.68 -13.74
CA ILE A 254 -9.97 5.07 -13.06
C ILE A 254 -10.79 6.19 -12.42
N LYS A 255 -12.10 6.25 -12.72
CA LYS A 255 -13.03 7.17 -12.08
C LYS A 255 -14.09 6.38 -11.33
N ILE A 256 -14.36 6.82 -10.10
CA ILE A 256 -15.33 6.21 -9.19
C ILE A 256 -16.33 7.28 -8.77
N GLN A 257 -17.65 6.96 -8.90
CA GLN A 257 -18.79 7.81 -8.56
C GLN A 257 -19.81 7.06 -7.72
#